data_582d669d869d87793a2b9a23b0772123
#
_entry.id   582d669d869d87793a2b9a23b0772123
#
_cell.length_a   1.000
_cell.length_b   1.000
_cell.length_c   1.000
_cell.angle_alpha   90.00
_cell.angle_beta   90.00
_cell.angle_gamma   90.00
#
_symmetry.space_group_name_H-M   'P 1'
#
loop_
_entity.id
_entity.type
_entity.pdbx_description
1 polymer ?
#
loop_
_entity_poly.entity_id
_entity_poly.type
_entity_poly.pdbx_seq_one_letter_code
_entity_poly.pdbx_strand_id
1 'polypeptide(L)' 'MTKEQIQWIYNHVESITNKYLELFPLDDSQWEQLLEEVKEVHKMSKENETVKDLLLLVVGYFDKLDVIYRRDAEKW' A
#
# COMPACT_ATOMS: atom_id res chain seq x y z
N MET A 1 -19.10 -10.15 0.83
CA MET A 1 -17.81 -10.82 1.08
C MET A 1 -17.89 -11.73 2.28
N THR A 2 -17.24 -12.89 2.22
CA THR A 2 -17.12 -13.79 3.37
C THR A 2 -16.02 -13.32 4.31
N LYS A 3 -16.03 -13.82 5.55
CA LYS A 3 -14.94 -13.54 6.51
C LYS A 3 -13.59 -14.00 5.99
N GLU A 4 -13.56 -15.12 5.29
CA GLU A 4 -12.33 -15.67 4.70
C GLU A 4 -11.78 -14.75 3.63
N GLN A 5 -12.62 -14.18 2.80
CA GLN A 5 -12.22 -13.21 1.78
C GLN A 5 -11.67 -11.93 2.40
N ILE A 6 -12.32 -11.42 3.44
CA ILE A 6 -11.86 -10.24 4.17
C ILE A 6 -10.50 -10.50 4.81
N GLN A 7 -10.32 -11.66 5.43
CA GLN A 7 -9.04 -12.03 6.05
C GLN A 7 -7.93 -12.18 5.01
N TRP A 8 -8.23 -12.74 3.85
CA TRP A 8 -7.29 -12.88 2.75
C TRP A 8 -6.80 -11.51 2.25
N ILE A 9 -7.74 -10.58 2.05
CA ILE A 9 -7.43 -9.21 1.62
C ILE A 9 -6.56 -8.51 2.67
N TYR A 10 -6.93 -8.60 3.94
CA TYR A 10 -6.17 -8.00 5.03
C TYR A 10 -4.75 -8.54 5.08
N ASN A 11 -4.58 -9.85 4.93
CA ASN A 11 -3.26 -10.48 4.94
C ASN A 11 -2.38 -9.96 3.78
N HIS A 12 -2.97 -9.77 2.61
CA HIS A 12 -2.25 -9.23 1.45
C HIS A 12 -1.85 -7.77 1.67
N VAL A 13 -2.76 -6.96 2.18
CA VAL A 13 -2.49 -5.54 2.50
C VAL A 13 -1.39 -5.42 3.53
N GLU A 14 -1.44 -6.22 4.60
CA GLU A 14 -0.43 -6.25 5.64
C GLU A 14 0.94 -6.64 5.09
N SER A 15 0.98 -7.68 4.26
CA SER A 15 2.22 -8.15 3.62
C SER A 15 2.85 -7.07 2.73
N ILE A 16 2.04 -6.40 1.90
CA ILE A 16 2.50 -5.31 1.04
C ILE A 16 3.02 -4.16 1.90
N THR A 17 2.26 -3.76 2.91
CA THR A 17 2.63 -2.66 3.80
C THR A 17 3.97 -2.93 4.47
N ASN A 18 4.14 -4.10 5.07
CA ASN A 18 5.38 -4.46 5.77
C ASN A 18 6.58 -4.50 4.83
N LYS A 19 6.40 -5.06 3.63
CA LYS A 19 7.45 -5.15 2.62
C LYS A 19 7.98 -3.75 2.24
N TYR A 20 7.08 -2.82 1.96
CA TYR A 20 7.49 -1.49 1.51
C TYR A 20 7.92 -0.58 2.66
N LEU A 21 7.46 -0.81 3.88
CA LEU A 21 8.00 -0.11 5.05
C LEU A 21 9.47 -0.46 5.29
N GLU A 22 9.86 -1.70 5.06
CA GLU A 22 11.26 -2.10 5.16
C GLU A 22 12.15 -1.44 4.11
N LEU A 23 11.60 -1.18 2.92
CA LEU A 23 12.32 -0.54 1.82
C LEU A 23 12.30 0.99 1.91
N PHE A 24 11.47 1.54 2.77
CA PHE A 24 11.27 2.99 2.89
C PHE A 24 12.57 3.73 3.26
N PRO A 25 12.87 4.91 2.66
CA PRO A 25 12.08 5.64 1.65
C PRO A 25 12.16 5.00 0.27
N LEU A 26 11.03 5.04 -0.45
CA LEU A 26 10.91 4.38 -1.74
C LEU A 26 11.46 5.24 -2.88
N ASP A 27 12.21 4.62 -3.79
CA ASP A 27 12.56 5.26 -5.05
C ASP A 27 11.43 5.11 -6.07
N ASP A 28 11.58 5.72 -7.25
CA ASP A 28 10.53 5.71 -8.27
C ASP A 28 10.17 4.29 -8.72
N SER A 29 11.17 3.42 -8.85
CA SER A 29 10.96 2.02 -9.23
C SER A 29 10.16 1.27 -8.16
N GLN A 30 10.46 1.50 -6.90
CA GLN A 30 9.76 0.88 -5.78
C GLN A 30 8.32 1.39 -5.66
N TRP A 31 8.08 2.68 -5.93
CA TRP A 31 6.73 3.23 -6.02
C TRP A 31 5.91 2.55 -7.12
N GLU A 32 6.50 2.34 -8.28
CA GLU A 32 5.83 1.63 -9.37
C GLU A 32 5.49 0.20 -8.98
N GLN A 33 6.40 -0.51 -8.30
CA GLN A 33 6.16 -1.86 -7.82
C GLN A 33 5.04 -1.90 -6.80
N LEU A 34 5.00 -0.96 -5.87
CA LEU A 34 3.91 -0.86 -4.89
C LEU A 34 2.56 -0.69 -5.59
N LEU A 35 2.49 0.22 -6.56
CA LEU A 35 1.25 0.46 -7.31
C LEU A 35 0.82 -0.78 -8.11
N GLU A 36 1.77 -1.51 -8.68
CA GLU A 36 1.47 -2.75 -9.42
C GLU A 36 0.91 -3.84 -8.50
N GLU A 37 1.50 -4.03 -7.32
CA GLU A 37 1.01 -5.00 -6.35
C GLU A 37 -0.37 -4.64 -5.84
N VAL A 38 -0.63 -3.35 -5.61
CA VAL A 38 -1.94 -2.83 -5.22
C VAL A 38 -2.99 -3.12 -6.30
N LYS A 39 -2.63 -2.88 -7.58
CA LYS A 39 -3.52 -3.18 -8.70
C LYS A 39 -3.84 -4.67 -8.81
N GLU A 40 -2.85 -5.53 -8.56
CA GLU A 40 -3.06 -6.98 -8.60
C GLU A 40 -4.05 -7.44 -7.54
N VAL A 41 -3.92 -6.96 -6.32
CA VAL A 41 -4.87 -7.27 -5.25
C VAL A 41 -6.28 -6.81 -5.63
N HIS A 42 -6.42 -5.64 -6.23
CA HIS A 42 -7.71 -5.14 -6.69
C HIS A 42 -8.32 -6.05 -7.76
N LYS A 43 -7.52 -6.50 -8.73
CA LYS A 43 -7.98 -7.45 -9.75
C LYS A 43 -8.40 -8.78 -9.14
N MET A 44 -7.61 -9.32 -8.22
CA MET A 44 -7.89 -10.59 -7.55
C MET A 44 -9.16 -10.53 -6.71
N SER A 45 -9.53 -9.37 -6.23
CA SER A 45 -10.78 -9.12 -5.51
C SER A 45 -11.97 -8.85 -6.43
N LYS A 46 -11.82 -9.05 -7.74
CA LYS A 46 -12.83 -8.78 -8.76
C LYS A 46 -13.25 -7.31 -8.79
N GLU A 47 -12.28 -6.43 -8.63
CA GLU A 47 -12.46 -4.97 -8.69
C GLU A 47 -13.49 -4.44 -7.68
N ASN A 48 -13.54 -5.05 -6.50
CA ASN A 48 -14.42 -4.63 -5.43
C ASN A 48 -14.07 -3.21 -4.95
N GLU A 49 -15.06 -2.32 -4.92
CA GLU A 49 -14.83 -0.91 -4.56
C GLU A 49 -14.37 -0.72 -3.12
N THR A 50 -14.85 -1.55 -2.20
CA THR A 50 -14.40 -1.49 -0.79
C THR A 50 -12.91 -1.81 -0.69
N VAL A 51 -12.45 -2.80 -1.45
CA VAL A 51 -11.04 -3.15 -1.51
C VAL A 51 -10.23 -2.04 -2.16
N LYS A 52 -10.76 -1.43 -3.21
CA LYS A 52 -10.14 -0.28 -3.87
C LYS A 52 -9.92 0.87 -2.88
N ASP A 53 -10.92 1.19 -2.08
CA ASP A 53 -10.83 2.25 -1.07
C ASP A 53 -9.74 1.94 -0.03
N LEU A 54 -9.68 0.70 0.44
CA LEU A 54 -8.65 0.25 1.38
C LEU A 54 -7.25 0.39 0.78
N LEU A 55 -7.07 -0.03 -0.48
CA LEU A 55 -5.79 0.05 -1.18
C LEU A 55 -5.36 1.50 -1.40
N LEU A 56 -6.30 2.39 -1.72
CA LEU A 56 -6.02 3.82 -1.84
C LEU A 56 -5.57 4.42 -0.51
N LEU A 57 -6.12 3.97 0.62
CA LEU A 57 -5.67 4.38 1.94
C LEU A 57 -4.21 3.97 2.19
N VAL A 58 -3.82 2.77 1.78
CA VAL A 58 -2.44 2.29 1.91
C VAL A 58 -1.49 3.17 1.10
N VAL A 59 -1.82 3.43 -0.16
CA VAL A 59 -1.00 4.30 -1.03
C VAL A 59 -0.91 5.70 -0.45
N GLY A 60 -2.01 6.27 0.00
CA GLY A 60 -2.05 7.60 0.63
C GLY A 60 -1.24 7.66 1.91
N TYR A 61 -1.22 6.58 2.69
CA TYR A 61 -0.40 6.48 3.89
C TYR A 61 1.09 6.58 3.56
N PHE A 62 1.56 5.83 2.56
CA PHE A 62 2.96 5.89 2.12
C PHE A 62 3.32 7.26 1.58
N ASP A 63 2.43 7.90 0.84
CA ASP A 63 2.64 9.25 0.34
C ASP A 63 2.84 10.24 1.47
N LYS A 64 2.01 10.18 2.50
CA LYS A 64 2.14 11.03 3.69
C LYS A 64 3.42 10.75 4.46
N LEU A 65 3.80 9.49 4.61
CA LEU A 65 5.05 9.12 5.25
C LEU A 65 6.25 9.71 4.51
N ASP A 66 6.22 9.67 3.18
CA ASP A 66 7.29 10.22 2.36
C ASP A 66 7.44 11.73 2.57
N VAL A 67 6.32 12.46 2.60
CA VAL A 67 6.31 13.91 2.85
C VAL A 67 6.90 14.23 4.23
N ILE A 68 6.47 13.50 5.26
CA ILE A 68 6.95 13.71 6.63
C ILE A 68 8.43 13.37 6.73
N TYR A 69 8.87 12.28 6.12
CA TYR A 69 10.26 11.86 6.11
C TYR A 69 11.16 12.92 5.49
N ARG A 70 10.79 13.45 4.33
CA ARG A 70 11.56 14.48 3.64
C ARG A 70 11.61 15.77 4.45
N ARG A 71 10.50 16.16 5.06
CA ARG A 71 10.42 17.35 5.91
C ARG A 71 11.33 17.23 7.12
N ASP A 72 11.33 16.08 7.78
CA ASP A 72 12.18 15.85 8.95
C ASP A 72 13.66 15.81 8.55
N ALA A 73 13.98 15.22 7.41
CA ALA A 73 15.34 15.19 6.89
C ALA A 73 15.87 16.61 6.61
N GLU A 74 15.02 17.52 6.13
CA GLU A 74 15.39 18.90 5.90
C GLU A 74 15.63 19.69 7.19
N LYS A 75 14.96 19.31 8.28
CA LYS A 75 15.12 19.95 9.58
C LYS A 75 16.37 19.52 10.35
N TRP A 76 16.86 18.33 10.08
CA TRP A 76 18.03 17.76 10.75
C TRP A 76 19.31 17.94 9.94
#